data_feed1c34291176e9d51dc54cf8bdddde
#
_entry.id   feed1c34291176e9d51dc54cf8bdddde
#
_cell.length_a   1.000
_cell.length_b   1.000
_cell.length_c   1.000
_cell.angle_alpha   90.00
_cell.angle_beta   90.00
_cell.angle_gamma   90.00
#
_symmetry.space_group_name_H-M   'P 1'
#
loop_
_entity.id
_entity.type
_entity.pdbx_description
1 polymer ?
#
loop_
_entity_poly.entity_id
_entity_poly.type
_entity_poly.pdbx_seq_one_letter_code
_entity_poly.pdbx_strand_id
1 'polypeptide(L)'
;MPIMPSTTYHKYDVTDYEAIDPAYGTMDDFTTLVDECHKRGINVIIDFVMNHTSSQHEWFQTAYQYLQGLPKGAEPDALECPYVDYYNFSKEKLGGYYPVEGTDWYYEGQFWSEMPDLNWDNEMLKTEFEQIVQFWLDFGVDGFRLDAVKEFYSGADDKNIAVLTWFNDMVKSKKEDAYLVGEAWNDYSVYAKYYQSGMDSFFDFTFADKDGIIADTVKGINGASAYGKSLVNTQELYGSYSDTYIDAPFYTNHDMARSAGYYSGDYSEAQTKLGNAMNLLMSGSAFLYYGEELGMKGSGKDENKRAPMYWSTDAED
;
A
#
# COMPACT_ATOMS: atom_id res chain seq x y z
N MET A 1 -2.24 3.19 6.64
CA MET A 1 -0.79 3.36 6.94
C MET A 1 -0.32 2.16 7.72
N PRO A 2 0.93 1.72 7.53
CA PRO A 2 1.49 0.59 8.29
C PRO A 2 1.45 0.83 9.80
N ILE A 3 1.33 -0.25 10.55
CA ILE A 3 1.29 -0.22 12.02
C ILE A 3 2.63 -0.64 12.64
N MET A 4 3.57 -1.07 11.82
CA MET A 4 4.89 -1.55 12.20
C MET A 4 5.81 -0.40 12.61
N PRO A 5 6.85 -0.67 13.41
CA PRO A 5 7.89 0.30 13.76
C PRO A 5 8.56 0.90 12.52
N SER A 6 8.84 2.20 12.59
CA SER A 6 9.39 2.99 11.49
C SER A 6 10.13 4.21 12.02
N THR A 7 10.98 4.82 11.21
CA THR A 7 11.69 6.06 11.57
C THR A 7 10.90 7.32 11.20
N THR A 8 9.85 7.19 10.38
CA THR A 8 9.06 8.32 9.89
C THR A 8 7.64 8.35 10.48
N TYR A 9 6.98 9.52 10.39
CA TYR A 9 5.59 9.67 10.83
C TYR A 9 4.61 8.87 9.96
N HIS A 10 4.93 8.66 8.67
CA HIS A 10 4.05 7.95 7.72
C HIS A 10 4.15 6.43 7.80
N LYS A 11 5.17 5.89 8.45
CA LYS A 11 5.35 4.47 8.76
C LYS A 11 5.65 3.55 7.57
N TYR A 12 5.86 4.05 6.36
CA TYR A 12 6.15 3.20 5.20
C TYR A 12 7.59 2.68 5.14
N ASP A 13 8.52 3.28 5.88
CA ASP A 13 9.88 2.76 6.09
C ASP A 13 9.92 1.79 7.27
N VAL A 14 9.48 0.56 7.08
CA VAL A 14 9.35 -0.47 8.12
C VAL A 14 10.72 -0.90 8.64
N THR A 15 10.93 -0.85 9.96
CA THR A 15 12.16 -1.29 10.63
C THR A 15 12.04 -2.69 11.26
N ASP A 16 10.81 -3.14 11.52
CA ASP A 16 10.49 -4.46 12.08
C ASP A 16 9.09 -4.86 11.63
N TYR A 17 8.97 -5.96 10.91
CA TYR A 17 7.68 -6.43 10.38
C TYR A 17 6.81 -7.18 11.40
N GLU A 18 7.35 -7.61 12.52
CA GLU A 18 6.68 -8.46 13.51
C GLU A 18 6.41 -7.74 14.83
N ALA A 19 6.26 -6.41 14.77
CA ALA A 19 5.98 -5.57 15.93
C ALA A 19 4.95 -4.47 15.61
N ILE A 20 4.34 -3.93 16.66
CA ILE A 20 3.54 -2.70 16.61
C ILE A 20 4.42 -1.51 16.98
N ASP A 21 4.31 -0.43 16.20
CA ASP A 21 5.00 0.82 16.53
C ASP A 21 4.55 1.33 17.91
N PRO A 22 5.49 1.65 18.83
CA PRO A 22 5.14 2.13 20.18
C PRO A 22 4.26 3.37 20.23
N ALA A 23 4.20 4.15 19.14
CA ALA A 23 3.28 5.29 19.03
C ALA A 23 1.80 4.85 18.88
N TYR A 24 1.55 3.61 18.49
CA TYR A 24 0.19 3.05 18.33
C TYR A 24 -0.22 2.12 19.47
N GLY A 25 0.72 1.65 20.27
CA GLY A 25 0.46 0.77 21.39
C GLY A 25 1.36 -0.46 21.42
N THR A 26 0.83 -1.54 21.94
CA THR A 26 1.51 -2.82 22.11
C THR A 26 0.84 -3.93 21.28
N MET A 27 1.49 -5.10 21.20
CA MET A 27 0.87 -6.30 20.60
C MET A 27 -0.40 -6.72 21.37
N ASP A 28 -0.48 -6.51 22.69
CA ASP A 28 -1.69 -6.79 23.49
C ASP A 28 -2.83 -5.84 23.12
N ASP A 29 -2.53 -4.55 22.85
CA ASP A 29 -3.51 -3.57 22.38
C ASP A 29 -4.03 -3.96 20.99
N PHE A 30 -3.14 -4.39 20.10
CA PHE A 30 -3.52 -4.86 18.76
C PHE A 30 -4.39 -6.12 18.83
N THR A 31 -4.03 -7.10 19.64
CA THR A 31 -4.83 -8.30 19.85
C THR A 31 -6.22 -7.94 20.37
N THR A 32 -6.29 -7.01 21.33
CA THR A 32 -7.55 -6.50 21.85
C THR A 32 -8.39 -5.83 20.75
N LEU A 33 -7.78 -5.03 19.88
CA LEU A 33 -8.45 -4.39 18.74
C LEU A 33 -9.06 -5.44 17.81
N VAL A 34 -8.27 -6.43 17.37
CA VAL A 34 -8.73 -7.50 16.47
C VAL A 34 -9.89 -8.28 17.11
N ASP A 35 -9.74 -8.71 18.35
CA ASP A 35 -10.78 -9.43 19.09
C ASP A 35 -12.09 -8.64 19.20
N GLU A 36 -11.99 -7.33 19.49
CA GLU A 36 -13.17 -6.47 19.61
C GLU A 36 -13.82 -6.18 18.24
N CYS A 37 -13.05 -6.12 17.18
CA CYS A 37 -13.57 -6.04 15.81
C CYS A 37 -14.32 -7.33 15.44
N HIS A 38 -13.72 -8.48 15.65
CA HIS A 38 -14.31 -9.80 15.34
C HIS A 38 -15.62 -10.04 16.11
N LYS A 39 -15.69 -9.67 17.40
CA LYS A 39 -16.93 -9.74 18.20
C LYS A 39 -18.09 -8.92 17.60
N ARG A 40 -17.77 -7.93 16.76
CA ARG A 40 -18.72 -7.06 16.07
C ARG A 40 -18.94 -7.45 14.61
N GLY A 41 -18.32 -8.52 14.14
CA GLY A 41 -18.37 -8.95 12.73
C GLY A 41 -17.59 -8.03 11.79
N ILE A 42 -16.55 -7.37 12.30
CA ILE A 42 -15.65 -6.50 11.53
C ILE A 42 -14.33 -7.23 11.33
N ASN A 43 -13.94 -7.44 10.08
CA ASN A 43 -12.64 -7.98 9.72
C ASN A 43 -11.57 -6.89 9.73
N VAL A 44 -10.35 -7.26 10.03
CA VAL A 44 -9.19 -6.35 10.13
C VAL A 44 -8.15 -6.71 9.10
N ILE A 45 -7.85 -5.80 8.19
CA ILE A 45 -6.71 -5.91 7.29
C ILE A 45 -5.64 -4.89 7.66
N ILE A 46 -4.37 -5.22 7.43
CA ILE A 46 -3.25 -4.32 7.71
C ILE A 46 -2.57 -3.86 6.42
N ASP A 47 -2.01 -2.66 6.47
CA ASP A 47 -1.16 -2.11 5.41
C ASP A 47 0.21 -2.81 5.44
N PHE A 48 0.66 -3.36 4.31
CA PHE A 48 1.80 -4.25 4.24
C PHE A 48 2.77 -3.82 3.14
N VAL A 49 3.94 -3.37 3.54
CA VAL A 49 4.96 -2.82 2.63
C VAL A 49 5.90 -3.92 2.19
N MET A 50 5.83 -4.31 0.93
CA MET A 50 6.67 -5.37 0.36
C MET A 50 7.72 -4.83 -0.61
N ASN A 51 7.62 -3.58 -1.07
CA ASN A 51 8.56 -3.04 -2.05
C ASN A 51 9.94 -2.78 -1.45
N HIS A 52 10.00 -2.28 -0.23
CA HIS A 52 11.22 -1.81 0.43
C HIS A 52 11.13 -2.00 1.94
N THR A 53 12.27 -1.85 2.61
CA THR A 53 12.33 -1.70 4.07
C THR A 53 12.80 -0.29 4.44
N SER A 54 12.85 0.02 5.75
CA SER A 54 13.67 1.15 6.21
C SER A 54 15.16 0.88 5.98
N SER A 55 15.94 1.93 5.75
CA SER A 55 17.40 1.86 5.83
C SER A 55 17.90 1.45 7.23
N GLN A 56 17.04 1.54 8.25
CA GLN A 56 17.33 1.11 9.62
C GLN A 56 16.88 -0.33 9.93
N HIS A 57 16.30 -1.03 8.95
CA HIS A 57 15.95 -2.44 9.10
C HIS A 57 17.23 -3.29 9.30
N GLU A 58 17.18 -4.28 10.18
CA GLU A 58 18.34 -5.13 10.50
C GLU A 58 18.95 -5.79 9.26
N TRP A 59 18.13 -6.26 8.33
CA TRP A 59 18.60 -6.87 7.08
C TRP A 59 19.47 -5.90 6.27
N PHE A 60 18.96 -4.66 6.08
CA PHE A 60 19.70 -3.67 5.30
C PHE A 60 20.97 -3.21 6.02
N GLN A 61 20.89 -2.92 7.32
CA GLN A 61 22.04 -2.49 8.10
C GLN A 61 23.15 -3.54 8.09
N THR A 62 22.79 -4.82 8.19
CA THR A 62 23.78 -5.92 8.14
C THR A 62 24.42 -6.03 6.75
N ALA A 63 23.62 -5.98 5.67
CA ALA A 63 24.15 -6.00 4.30
C ALA A 63 25.04 -4.79 4.01
N TYR A 64 24.59 -3.60 4.42
CA TYR A 64 25.32 -2.35 4.23
C TYR A 64 26.68 -2.35 4.92
N GLN A 65 26.74 -2.76 6.19
CA GLN A 65 27.97 -2.87 6.95
C GLN A 65 28.90 -3.96 6.43
N TYR A 66 28.37 -5.08 5.97
CA TYR A 66 29.14 -6.13 5.33
C TYR A 66 29.82 -5.60 4.06
N LEU A 67 29.12 -4.90 3.19
CA LEU A 67 29.67 -4.29 1.99
C LEU A 67 30.76 -3.26 2.31
N GLN A 68 30.59 -2.46 3.37
CA GLN A 68 31.61 -1.52 3.84
C GLN A 68 32.89 -2.21 4.34
N GLY A 69 32.75 -3.42 4.90
CA GLY A 69 33.86 -4.24 5.37
C GLY A 69 34.61 -5.00 4.28
N LEU A 70 34.07 -5.09 3.07
CA LEU A 70 34.71 -5.83 1.99
C LEU A 70 36.00 -5.16 1.51
N PRO A 71 37.04 -5.95 1.20
CA PRO A 71 38.22 -5.43 0.50
C PRO A 71 37.84 -4.81 -0.84
N LYS A 72 38.54 -3.75 -1.23
CA LYS A 72 38.27 -3.07 -2.50
C LYS A 72 38.35 -4.06 -3.68
N GLY A 73 37.26 -4.11 -4.45
CA GLY A 73 37.12 -4.99 -5.61
C GLY A 73 36.66 -6.41 -5.29
N ALA A 74 36.46 -6.74 -4.02
CA ALA A 74 35.81 -8.01 -3.65
C ALA A 74 34.33 -8.01 -4.02
N GLU A 75 33.82 -9.19 -4.34
CA GLU A 75 32.37 -9.42 -4.50
C GLU A 75 31.77 -9.90 -3.17
N PRO A 76 30.52 -9.54 -2.87
CA PRO A 76 29.83 -10.05 -1.70
C PRO A 76 29.57 -11.56 -1.82
N ASP A 77 29.58 -12.24 -0.69
CA ASP A 77 29.24 -13.66 -0.59
C ASP A 77 28.00 -13.85 0.30
N ALA A 78 26.92 -14.29 -0.31
CA ALA A 78 25.66 -14.55 0.41
C ALA A 78 25.76 -15.68 1.44
N LEU A 79 26.79 -16.54 1.38
CA LEU A 79 27.06 -17.52 2.44
C LEU A 79 27.62 -16.87 3.71
N GLU A 80 28.30 -15.73 3.58
CA GLU A 80 28.80 -14.96 4.72
C GLU A 80 27.76 -13.97 5.23
N CYS A 81 26.99 -13.34 4.31
CA CYS A 81 25.93 -12.38 4.64
C CYS A 81 24.73 -12.58 3.70
N PRO A 82 23.74 -13.38 4.06
CA PRO A 82 22.59 -13.64 3.20
C PRO A 82 21.81 -12.39 2.80
N TYR A 83 21.82 -11.38 3.64
CA TYR A 83 21.08 -10.13 3.41
C TYR A 83 21.58 -9.29 2.24
N VAL A 84 22.79 -9.56 1.69
CA VAL A 84 23.25 -8.86 0.48
C VAL A 84 22.40 -9.21 -0.75
N ASP A 85 21.75 -10.37 -0.74
CA ASP A 85 20.85 -10.80 -1.80
C ASP A 85 19.38 -10.42 -1.55
N TYR A 86 19.05 -9.84 -0.37
CA TYR A 86 17.70 -9.34 -0.08
C TYR A 86 17.41 -7.98 -0.73
N TYR A 87 18.45 -7.28 -1.16
CA TYR A 87 18.37 -5.96 -1.77
C TYR A 87 19.08 -5.92 -3.13
N ASN A 88 18.75 -4.92 -3.94
CA ASN A 88 19.36 -4.71 -5.24
C ASN A 88 20.62 -3.86 -5.12
N PHE A 89 21.80 -4.49 -5.03
CA PHE A 89 23.09 -3.81 -5.04
C PHE A 89 23.73 -3.83 -6.42
N SER A 90 24.48 -2.77 -6.76
CA SER A 90 25.21 -2.62 -8.05
C SER A 90 26.49 -1.84 -7.86
N LYS A 91 27.52 -2.15 -8.69
CA LYS A 91 28.71 -1.30 -8.85
C LYS A 91 28.51 -0.16 -9.84
N GLU A 92 27.41 -0.20 -10.60
CA GLU A 92 27.02 0.89 -11.50
C GLU A 92 26.01 1.80 -10.81
N LYS A 93 26.25 3.11 -10.89
CA LYS A 93 25.27 4.09 -10.43
C LYS A 93 24.12 4.17 -11.43
N LEU A 94 23.04 3.49 -11.13
CA LEU A 94 21.80 3.52 -11.90
C LEU A 94 20.87 4.65 -11.41
N GLY A 95 19.80 4.92 -12.16
CA GLY A 95 18.73 5.83 -11.69
C GLY A 95 18.04 5.24 -10.47
N GLY A 96 17.80 6.03 -9.43
CA GLY A 96 17.21 5.55 -8.19
C GLY A 96 18.17 4.80 -7.25
N TYR A 97 19.49 4.76 -7.59
CA TYR A 97 20.50 4.10 -6.77
C TYR A 97 21.31 5.10 -5.93
N TYR A 98 21.54 4.77 -4.68
CA TYR A 98 22.27 5.55 -3.69
C TYR A 98 23.58 4.86 -3.29
N PRO A 99 24.65 5.61 -2.98
CA PRO A 99 25.94 5.02 -2.66
C PRO A 99 25.93 4.30 -1.29
N VAL A 100 26.61 3.16 -1.23
CA VAL A 100 27.07 2.59 0.03
C VAL A 100 28.36 3.31 0.40
N GLU A 101 28.31 4.17 1.42
CA GLU A 101 29.39 5.09 1.75
C GLU A 101 30.73 4.38 2.00
N GLY A 102 31.79 4.90 1.40
CA GLY A 102 33.14 4.35 1.53
C GLY A 102 33.44 3.15 0.61
N THR A 103 32.51 2.77 -0.26
CA THR A 103 32.64 1.65 -1.20
C THR A 103 32.44 2.10 -2.64
N ASP A 104 32.52 1.15 -3.59
CA ASP A 104 32.10 1.32 -4.98
C ASP A 104 30.72 0.71 -5.28
N TRP A 105 29.95 0.38 -4.24
CA TRP A 105 28.61 -0.17 -4.32
C TRP A 105 27.52 0.90 -4.20
N TYR A 106 26.39 0.63 -4.83
CA TYR A 106 25.16 1.39 -4.76
C TYR A 106 24.01 0.43 -4.45
N TYR A 107 22.97 0.89 -3.78
CA TYR A 107 21.72 0.15 -3.54
C TYR A 107 20.53 0.88 -4.18
N GLU A 108 19.54 0.12 -4.62
CA GLU A 108 18.30 0.66 -5.13
C GLU A 108 17.43 1.25 -3.98
N GLY A 109 16.83 2.40 -4.22
CA GLY A 109 15.91 3.07 -3.31
C GLY A 109 15.00 3.98 -4.13
N GLN A 110 14.09 3.39 -4.87
CA GLN A 110 13.28 4.07 -5.88
C GLN A 110 12.47 5.22 -5.31
N PHE A 111 11.91 5.05 -4.11
CA PHE A 111 11.16 6.10 -3.43
C PHE A 111 12.08 7.11 -2.73
N TRP A 112 13.08 6.63 -2.01
CA TRP A 112 13.96 7.47 -1.22
C TRP A 112 15.17 6.67 -0.71
N SER A 113 16.30 7.36 -0.42
CA SER A 113 17.51 6.72 0.11
C SER A 113 17.31 5.95 1.43
N GLU A 114 16.31 6.35 2.23
CA GLU A 114 15.97 5.64 3.47
C GLU A 114 14.98 4.48 3.27
N MET A 115 14.66 4.16 2.02
CA MET A 115 13.75 3.07 1.63
C MET A 115 14.42 2.17 0.59
N PRO A 116 15.41 1.33 0.99
CA PRO A 116 16.09 0.40 0.09
C PRO A 116 15.12 -0.66 -0.42
N ASP A 117 15.11 -0.86 -1.75
CA ASP A 117 14.20 -1.77 -2.44
C ASP A 117 14.63 -3.24 -2.28
N LEU A 118 13.64 -4.10 -2.07
CA LEU A 118 13.82 -5.53 -1.88
C LEU A 118 13.97 -6.27 -3.20
N ASN A 119 14.78 -7.32 -3.20
CA ASN A 119 15.06 -8.17 -4.36
C ASN A 119 14.10 -9.39 -4.40
N TRP A 120 13.01 -9.29 -5.11
CA TRP A 120 12.00 -10.36 -5.23
C TRP A 120 12.44 -11.56 -6.09
N ASP A 121 13.61 -11.54 -6.70
CA ASP A 121 14.22 -12.72 -7.32
C ASP A 121 14.82 -13.68 -6.24
N ASN A 122 14.89 -13.27 -4.97
CA ASN A 122 15.47 -14.05 -3.87
C ASN A 122 14.42 -14.92 -3.15
N GLU A 123 14.59 -16.25 -3.18
CA GLU A 123 13.67 -17.20 -2.56
C GLU A 123 13.74 -17.20 -1.01
N MET A 124 14.89 -16.83 -0.42
CA MET A 124 14.99 -16.70 1.04
C MET A 124 14.17 -15.51 1.54
N LEU A 125 14.21 -14.40 0.81
CA LEU A 125 13.35 -13.24 1.10
C LEU A 125 11.87 -13.62 1.07
N LYS A 126 11.44 -14.41 0.10
CA LYS A 126 10.07 -14.93 0.06
C LYS A 126 9.73 -15.75 1.31
N THR A 127 10.67 -16.59 1.76
CA THR A 127 10.49 -17.39 2.98
C THR A 127 10.34 -16.51 4.23
N GLU A 128 11.09 -15.41 4.34
CA GLU A 128 10.91 -14.44 5.43
C GLU A 128 9.50 -13.83 5.40
N PHE A 129 9.05 -13.38 4.23
CA PHE A 129 7.70 -12.82 4.11
C PHE A 129 6.59 -13.84 4.36
N GLU A 130 6.80 -15.14 4.05
CA GLU A 130 5.88 -16.20 4.43
C GLU A 130 5.74 -16.35 5.96
N GLN A 131 6.84 -16.17 6.71
CA GLN A 131 6.84 -16.22 8.17
C GLN A 131 6.16 -14.98 8.75
N ILE A 132 6.48 -13.79 8.23
CA ILE A 132 5.85 -12.54 8.64
C ILE A 132 4.34 -12.56 8.40
N VAL A 133 3.89 -13.07 7.25
CA VAL A 133 2.45 -13.25 6.97
C VAL A 133 1.82 -14.20 7.98
N GLN A 134 2.47 -15.35 8.27
CA GLN A 134 1.96 -16.30 9.25
C GLN A 134 1.83 -15.66 10.63
N PHE A 135 2.84 -14.87 11.05
CA PHE A 135 2.80 -14.14 12.32
C PHE A 135 1.53 -13.27 12.41
N TRP A 136 1.24 -12.45 11.41
CA TRP A 136 0.05 -11.59 11.45
C TRP A 136 -1.27 -12.36 11.37
N LEU A 137 -1.32 -13.45 10.60
CA LEU A 137 -2.49 -14.32 10.55
C LEU A 137 -2.75 -15.01 11.91
N ASP A 138 -1.70 -15.38 12.64
CA ASP A 138 -1.80 -15.97 13.99
C ASP A 138 -2.34 -14.95 15.02
N PHE A 139 -2.13 -13.65 14.79
CA PHE A 139 -2.74 -12.56 15.56
C PHE A 139 -4.16 -12.19 15.10
N GLY A 140 -4.72 -12.92 14.13
CA GLY A 140 -6.10 -12.77 13.70
C GLY A 140 -6.33 -11.74 12.60
N VAL A 141 -5.30 -11.29 11.91
CA VAL A 141 -5.46 -10.43 10.73
C VAL A 141 -6.24 -11.16 9.64
N ASP A 142 -7.19 -10.48 9.01
CA ASP A 142 -8.09 -11.05 8.00
C ASP A 142 -7.63 -10.77 6.56
N GLY A 143 -6.52 -10.09 6.37
CA GLY A 143 -5.99 -9.79 5.06
C GLY A 143 -5.00 -8.64 5.04
N PHE A 144 -4.60 -8.26 3.83
CA PHE A 144 -3.52 -7.30 3.63
C PHE A 144 -3.85 -6.29 2.53
N ARG A 145 -3.54 -5.02 2.78
CA ARG A 145 -3.39 -4.01 1.74
C ARG A 145 -1.93 -3.94 1.34
N LEU A 146 -1.61 -4.25 0.11
CA LEU A 146 -0.25 -4.22 -0.40
C LEU A 146 0.08 -2.86 -0.97
N ASP A 147 1.12 -2.24 -0.42
CA ASP A 147 1.64 -0.95 -0.86
C ASP A 147 2.41 -1.08 -2.18
N ALA A 148 2.24 -0.08 -3.07
CA ALA A 148 3.08 0.17 -4.24
C ALA A 148 3.41 -1.08 -5.10
N VAL A 149 2.42 -1.95 -5.34
CA VAL A 149 2.65 -3.27 -5.98
C VAL A 149 3.19 -3.22 -7.41
N LYS A 150 3.23 -2.06 -8.03
CA LYS A 150 3.83 -1.83 -9.36
C LYS A 150 5.34 -1.61 -9.31
N GLU A 151 5.88 -1.41 -8.13
CA GLU A 151 7.25 -0.94 -7.97
C GLU A 151 8.23 -2.04 -7.53
N PHE A 152 7.77 -3.27 -7.27
CA PHE A 152 8.65 -4.42 -7.00
C PHE A 152 9.70 -4.63 -8.12
N TYR A 153 9.27 -4.39 -9.36
CA TYR A 153 10.12 -4.26 -10.53
C TYR A 153 9.60 -3.09 -11.36
N SER A 154 10.23 -1.94 -11.23
CA SER A 154 9.77 -0.72 -11.89
C SER A 154 9.64 -0.90 -13.41
N GLY A 155 8.44 -0.66 -13.95
CA GLY A 155 8.14 -0.77 -15.37
C GLY A 155 7.99 -2.20 -15.91
N ALA A 156 7.96 -3.23 -15.05
CA ALA A 156 7.82 -4.64 -15.46
C ALA A 156 6.56 -5.28 -14.88
N ASP A 157 5.39 -4.90 -15.41
CA ASP A 157 4.07 -5.37 -14.93
C ASP A 157 3.99 -6.91 -14.79
N ASP A 158 4.51 -7.67 -15.77
CA ASP A 158 4.47 -9.13 -15.73
C ASP A 158 5.24 -9.73 -14.54
N LYS A 159 6.37 -9.12 -14.17
CA LYS A 159 7.14 -9.54 -12.99
C LYS A 159 6.41 -9.18 -11.69
N ASN A 160 5.83 -7.99 -11.61
CA ASN A 160 5.02 -7.58 -10.48
C ASN A 160 3.82 -8.50 -10.27
N ILE A 161 3.12 -8.85 -11.35
CA ILE A 161 2.00 -9.80 -11.33
C ILE A 161 2.48 -11.17 -10.83
N ALA A 162 3.66 -11.64 -11.24
CA ALA A 162 4.20 -12.92 -10.77
C ALA A 162 4.49 -12.93 -9.26
N VAL A 163 5.04 -11.84 -8.71
CA VAL A 163 5.23 -11.70 -7.24
C VAL A 163 3.88 -11.72 -6.52
N LEU A 164 2.88 -11.01 -7.06
CA LEU A 164 1.54 -10.97 -6.47
C LEU A 164 0.82 -12.33 -6.57
N THR A 165 1.03 -13.08 -7.66
CA THR A 165 0.51 -14.45 -7.79
C THR A 165 1.08 -15.35 -6.70
N TRP A 166 2.41 -15.33 -6.51
CA TRP A 166 3.06 -16.04 -5.43
C TRP A 166 2.49 -15.64 -4.06
N PHE A 167 2.36 -14.33 -3.81
CA PHE A 167 1.84 -13.82 -2.53
C PHE A 167 0.39 -14.25 -2.29
N ASN A 168 -0.47 -14.10 -3.30
CA ASN A 168 -1.86 -14.54 -3.23
C ASN A 168 -1.97 -16.03 -2.88
N ASP A 169 -1.27 -16.89 -3.62
CA ASP A 169 -1.33 -18.32 -3.43
C ASP A 169 -0.81 -18.74 -2.03
N MET A 170 0.25 -18.09 -1.58
CA MET A 170 0.83 -18.31 -0.26
C MET A 170 -0.16 -17.92 0.84
N VAL A 171 -0.72 -16.72 0.80
CA VAL A 171 -1.68 -16.23 1.81
C VAL A 171 -2.95 -17.10 1.80
N LYS A 172 -3.53 -17.33 0.63
CA LYS A 172 -4.76 -18.14 0.49
C LYS A 172 -4.57 -19.61 0.92
N SER A 173 -3.36 -20.14 0.79
CA SER A 173 -3.03 -21.47 1.33
C SER A 173 -3.07 -21.54 2.86
N LYS A 174 -2.81 -20.43 3.56
CA LYS A 174 -2.82 -20.30 5.02
C LYS A 174 -4.20 -19.88 5.56
N LYS A 175 -4.88 -18.97 4.87
CA LYS A 175 -6.20 -18.45 5.20
C LYS A 175 -6.96 -18.17 3.89
N GLU A 176 -7.82 -19.13 3.49
CA GLU A 176 -8.54 -19.13 2.21
C GLU A 176 -9.40 -17.87 2.02
N ASP A 177 -10.00 -17.38 3.09
CA ASP A 177 -10.87 -16.20 3.13
C ASP A 177 -10.16 -14.88 3.41
N ALA A 178 -8.82 -14.85 3.47
CA ALA A 178 -8.07 -13.61 3.62
C ALA A 178 -8.36 -12.65 2.45
N TYR A 179 -8.63 -11.37 2.76
CA TYR A 179 -8.87 -10.36 1.74
C TYR A 179 -7.58 -9.63 1.35
N LEU A 180 -7.29 -9.61 0.07
CA LEU A 180 -6.07 -9.02 -0.49
C LEU A 180 -6.42 -7.87 -1.44
N VAL A 181 -5.93 -6.67 -1.13
CA VAL A 181 -6.08 -5.49 -1.99
C VAL A 181 -4.75 -4.84 -2.29
N GLY A 182 -4.46 -4.60 -3.57
CA GLY A 182 -3.20 -4.01 -4.03
C GLY A 182 -3.35 -2.55 -4.44
N GLU A 183 -2.34 -1.74 -4.09
CA GLU A 183 -2.21 -0.39 -4.61
C GLU A 183 -1.33 -0.39 -5.87
N ALA A 184 -1.98 -0.31 -7.03
CA ALA A 184 -1.32 -0.17 -8.33
C ALA A 184 -1.66 1.20 -8.93
N TRP A 185 -1.02 2.26 -8.44
CA TRP A 185 -1.34 3.64 -8.86
C TRP A 185 -1.01 3.89 -10.32
N ASN A 186 -2.02 3.81 -11.16
CA ASN A 186 -1.91 4.01 -12.60
C ASN A 186 -3.31 4.18 -13.23
N ASP A 187 -3.37 4.26 -14.57
CA ASP A 187 -4.60 4.18 -15.34
C ASP A 187 -5.26 2.78 -15.21
N TYR A 188 -6.58 2.73 -15.30
CA TYR A 188 -7.36 1.48 -15.18
C TYR A 188 -6.93 0.38 -16.16
N SER A 189 -6.46 0.75 -17.35
CA SER A 189 -5.94 -0.21 -18.34
C SER A 189 -4.64 -0.90 -17.91
N VAL A 190 -3.93 -0.35 -16.93
CA VAL A 190 -2.71 -0.94 -16.34
C VAL A 190 -3.09 -1.81 -15.16
N TYR A 191 -3.70 -1.23 -14.10
CA TYR A 191 -3.98 -2.02 -12.89
C TYR A 191 -5.03 -3.12 -13.10
N ALA A 192 -5.89 -3.03 -14.11
CA ALA A 192 -6.79 -4.13 -14.50
C ALA A 192 -6.04 -5.45 -14.80
N LYS A 193 -4.85 -5.36 -15.38
CA LYS A 193 -4.02 -6.56 -15.68
C LYS A 193 -3.58 -7.30 -14.42
N TYR A 194 -3.45 -6.56 -13.30
CA TYR A 194 -2.98 -7.11 -12.04
C TYR A 194 -3.97 -8.11 -11.43
N TYR A 195 -5.25 -8.09 -11.82
CA TYR A 195 -6.23 -9.12 -11.46
C TYR A 195 -5.86 -10.53 -11.94
N GLN A 196 -4.95 -10.65 -12.92
CA GLN A 196 -4.39 -11.94 -13.33
C GLN A 196 -3.56 -12.63 -12.21
N SER A 197 -3.14 -11.87 -11.20
CA SER A 197 -2.42 -12.40 -10.03
C SER A 197 -3.29 -13.29 -9.12
N GLY A 198 -4.61 -13.24 -9.27
CA GLY A 198 -5.55 -13.93 -8.38
C GLY A 198 -5.91 -13.15 -7.12
N MET A 199 -5.27 -12.01 -6.85
CA MET A 199 -5.65 -11.13 -5.74
C MET A 199 -7.11 -10.67 -5.88
N ASP A 200 -7.78 -10.49 -4.73
CA ASP A 200 -9.20 -10.14 -4.71
C ASP A 200 -9.46 -8.77 -5.34
N SER A 201 -8.65 -7.77 -5.02
CA SER A 201 -8.92 -6.38 -5.38
C SER A 201 -7.69 -5.57 -5.73
N PHE A 202 -7.92 -4.53 -6.55
CA PHE A 202 -6.99 -3.40 -6.73
C PHE A 202 -7.77 -2.10 -6.61
N PHE A 203 -7.16 -1.07 -6.00
CA PHE A 203 -7.78 0.23 -5.83
C PHE A 203 -8.10 0.88 -7.18
N ASP A 204 -9.35 1.30 -7.35
CA ASP A 204 -9.83 1.93 -8.59
C ASP A 204 -9.52 3.44 -8.62
N PHE A 205 -8.30 3.76 -9.02
CA PHE A 205 -7.80 5.14 -9.13
C PHE A 205 -8.56 5.99 -10.14
N THR A 206 -9.22 5.37 -11.12
CA THR A 206 -9.95 6.08 -12.19
C THR A 206 -11.08 6.95 -11.66
N PHE A 207 -11.72 6.50 -10.58
CA PHE A 207 -12.85 7.22 -9.97
C PHE A 207 -12.43 8.16 -8.85
N ALA A 208 -11.23 8.00 -8.32
CA ALA A 208 -10.70 8.72 -7.17
C ALA A 208 -10.15 10.10 -7.49
N ASP A 209 -9.88 10.87 -6.41
CA ASP A 209 -9.26 12.20 -6.42
C ASP A 209 -10.16 13.32 -6.97
N LYS A 210 -9.65 14.56 -6.84
CA LYS A 210 -10.31 15.82 -7.23
C LYS A 210 -10.59 15.94 -8.74
N ASP A 211 -9.83 15.22 -9.57
CA ASP A 211 -9.92 15.19 -11.03
C ASP A 211 -10.35 13.80 -11.54
N GLY A 212 -10.80 12.92 -10.66
CA GLY A 212 -11.35 11.62 -11.00
C GLY A 212 -12.81 11.68 -11.47
N ILE A 213 -13.30 10.56 -11.98
CA ILE A 213 -14.64 10.50 -12.62
C ILE A 213 -15.76 10.89 -11.63
N ILE A 214 -15.67 10.54 -10.35
CA ILE A 214 -16.65 10.94 -9.34
C ILE A 214 -16.67 12.47 -9.22
N ALA A 215 -15.53 13.08 -8.95
CA ALA A 215 -15.42 14.52 -8.76
C ALA A 215 -15.88 15.31 -9.99
N ASP A 216 -15.48 14.89 -11.18
CA ASP A 216 -15.86 15.50 -12.45
C ASP A 216 -17.37 15.40 -12.71
N THR A 217 -17.98 14.28 -12.34
CA THR A 217 -19.43 14.11 -12.45
C THR A 217 -20.17 15.04 -11.50
N VAL A 218 -19.72 15.13 -10.24
CA VAL A 218 -20.31 16.02 -9.22
C VAL A 218 -20.13 17.50 -9.57
N LYS A 219 -19.01 17.87 -10.20
CA LYS A 219 -18.77 19.24 -10.72
C LYS A 219 -19.59 19.55 -11.98
N GLY A 220 -20.22 18.56 -12.59
CA GLY A 220 -20.96 18.71 -13.84
C GLY A 220 -20.05 18.83 -15.09
N ILE A 221 -18.78 18.48 -14.98
CA ILE A 221 -17.85 18.37 -16.10
C ILE A 221 -18.24 17.18 -16.96
N ASN A 222 -18.51 16.04 -16.31
CA ASN A 222 -19.05 14.84 -16.95
C ASN A 222 -20.54 14.67 -16.63
N GLY A 223 -21.33 14.21 -17.60
CA GLY A 223 -22.73 13.88 -17.35
C GLY A 223 -22.92 12.48 -16.76
N ALA A 224 -24.06 12.24 -16.14
CA ALA A 224 -24.42 10.93 -15.55
C ALA A 224 -24.29 9.76 -16.53
N SER A 225 -24.58 9.97 -17.82
CA SER A 225 -24.39 8.95 -18.86
C SER A 225 -22.93 8.57 -19.08
N ALA A 226 -22.00 9.54 -18.96
CA ALA A 226 -20.56 9.28 -19.07
C ALA A 226 -20.08 8.50 -17.84
N TYR A 227 -20.51 8.88 -16.64
CA TYR A 227 -20.25 8.13 -15.42
C TYR A 227 -20.71 6.67 -15.52
N GLY A 228 -21.96 6.44 -15.93
CA GLY A 228 -22.48 5.09 -16.10
C GLY A 228 -21.72 4.25 -17.14
N LYS A 229 -21.28 4.87 -18.25
CA LYS A 229 -20.43 4.18 -19.24
C LYS A 229 -19.04 3.82 -18.66
N SER A 230 -18.46 4.69 -17.86
CA SER A 230 -17.17 4.40 -17.20
C SER A 230 -17.30 3.20 -16.27
N LEU A 231 -18.37 3.15 -15.44
CA LEU A 231 -18.64 1.99 -14.58
C LEU A 231 -18.72 0.67 -15.37
N VAL A 232 -19.46 0.67 -16.49
CA VAL A 232 -19.58 -0.52 -17.33
C VAL A 232 -18.22 -0.91 -17.94
N ASN A 233 -17.51 0.06 -18.51
CA ASN A 233 -16.24 -0.21 -19.19
C ASN A 233 -15.16 -0.75 -18.24
N THR A 234 -15.08 -0.22 -17.01
CA THR A 234 -14.11 -0.72 -16.01
C THR A 234 -14.45 -2.14 -15.59
N GLN A 235 -15.73 -2.42 -15.29
CA GLN A 235 -16.18 -3.76 -14.89
C GLN A 235 -15.98 -4.80 -16.01
N GLU A 236 -16.27 -4.44 -17.26
CA GLU A 236 -16.01 -5.32 -18.42
C GLU A 236 -14.51 -5.60 -18.58
N LEU A 237 -13.66 -4.60 -18.36
CA LEU A 237 -12.21 -4.77 -18.44
C LEU A 237 -11.68 -5.66 -17.33
N TYR A 238 -12.09 -5.43 -16.05
CA TYR A 238 -11.65 -6.26 -14.92
C TYR A 238 -12.10 -7.72 -15.11
N GLY A 239 -13.36 -7.92 -15.50
CA GLY A 239 -13.90 -9.24 -15.83
C GLY A 239 -13.21 -9.95 -17.01
N SER A 240 -12.50 -9.23 -17.87
CA SER A 240 -11.68 -9.83 -18.92
C SER A 240 -10.36 -10.45 -18.41
N TYR A 241 -9.92 -10.05 -17.21
CA TYR A 241 -8.70 -10.56 -16.59
C TYR A 241 -8.95 -11.56 -15.46
N SER A 242 -10.10 -11.49 -14.79
CA SER A 242 -10.47 -12.39 -13.69
C SER A 242 -11.97 -12.51 -13.55
N ASP A 243 -12.48 -13.74 -13.46
CA ASP A 243 -13.92 -14.01 -13.21
C ASP A 243 -14.31 -13.79 -11.74
N THR A 244 -13.33 -13.67 -10.85
CA THR A 244 -13.51 -13.56 -9.40
C THR A 244 -13.08 -12.21 -8.82
N TYR A 245 -12.78 -11.23 -9.68
CA TYR A 245 -12.36 -9.92 -9.23
C TYR A 245 -13.41 -9.25 -8.34
N ILE A 246 -12.92 -8.51 -7.36
CA ILE A 246 -13.71 -7.61 -6.52
C ILE A 246 -13.17 -6.21 -6.75
N ASP A 247 -13.97 -5.30 -7.28
CA ASP A 247 -13.55 -3.91 -7.42
C ASP A 247 -13.30 -3.26 -6.05
N ALA A 248 -12.33 -2.38 -5.93
CA ALA A 248 -12.04 -1.61 -4.72
C ALA A 248 -12.16 -0.09 -4.96
N PRO A 249 -13.38 0.41 -5.19
CA PRO A 249 -13.57 1.83 -5.40
C PRO A 249 -13.25 2.62 -4.13
N PHE A 250 -12.63 3.77 -4.31
CA PHE A 250 -12.37 4.75 -3.25
C PHE A 250 -12.50 6.16 -3.83
N TYR A 251 -12.76 7.14 -2.98
CA TYR A 251 -12.87 8.52 -3.40
C TYR A 251 -11.63 9.34 -3.04
N THR A 252 -11.13 9.14 -1.84
CA THR A 252 -9.89 9.73 -1.33
C THR A 252 -9.11 8.71 -0.53
N ASN A 253 -7.83 8.98 -0.34
CA ASN A 253 -6.95 8.22 0.55
C ASN A 253 -5.96 9.16 1.27
N HIS A 254 -5.01 8.60 1.98
CA HIS A 254 -4.01 9.33 2.75
C HIS A 254 -2.97 10.08 1.90
N ASP A 255 -2.89 9.81 0.59
CA ASP A 255 -1.97 10.48 -0.37
C ASP A 255 -2.67 11.58 -1.16
N MET A 256 -4.00 11.65 -1.10
CA MET A 256 -4.82 12.61 -1.82
C MET A 256 -5.39 13.68 -0.89
N ALA A 257 -5.74 14.84 -1.44
CA ALA A 257 -6.51 15.83 -0.70
C ALA A 257 -7.89 15.25 -0.32
N ARG A 258 -8.41 15.63 0.84
CA ARG A 258 -9.72 15.19 1.31
C ARG A 258 -10.85 15.83 0.50
N SER A 259 -11.92 15.07 0.24
CA SER A 259 -13.00 15.44 -0.68
C SER A 259 -13.77 16.71 -0.29
N ALA A 260 -13.86 17.02 1.00
CA ALA A 260 -14.48 18.25 1.48
C ALA A 260 -13.75 19.53 1.02
N GLY A 261 -12.55 19.40 0.45
CA GLY A 261 -11.79 20.49 -0.18
C GLY A 261 -11.94 20.56 -1.70
N TYR A 262 -12.62 19.63 -2.36
CA TYR A 262 -12.75 19.61 -3.83
C TYR A 262 -13.75 20.60 -4.39
N TYR A 263 -14.65 21.09 -3.56
CA TYR A 263 -15.78 21.94 -3.93
C TYR A 263 -15.77 23.24 -3.16
N SER A 264 -16.41 24.26 -3.73
CA SER A 264 -16.52 25.59 -3.13
C SER A 264 -17.93 26.18 -3.35
N GLY A 265 -18.28 27.19 -2.57
CA GLY A 265 -19.57 27.86 -2.62
C GLY A 265 -20.67 27.11 -1.81
N ASP A 266 -21.90 27.58 -2.01
CA ASP A 266 -23.06 27.19 -1.16
C ASP A 266 -23.45 25.71 -1.24
N TYR A 267 -23.04 25.03 -2.31
CA TYR A 267 -23.36 23.60 -2.53
C TYR A 267 -22.21 22.66 -2.17
N SER A 268 -21.08 23.17 -1.67
CA SER A 268 -19.88 22.34 -1.43
C SER A 268 -20.12 21.15 -0.50
N GLU A 269 -20.92 21.31 0.55
CA GLU A 269 -21.29 20.22 1.45
C GLU A 269 -22.14 19.15 0.74
N ALA A 270 -23.15 19.57 -0.01
CA ALA A 270 -23.99 18.65 -0.76
C ALA A 270 -23.20 17.88 -1.85
N GLN A 271 -22.25 18.57 -2.50
CA GLN A 271 -21.37 17.97 -3.49
C GLN A 271 -20.41 16.94 -2.86
N THR A 272 -19.84 17.25 -1.69
CA THR A 272 -19.00 16.31 -0.93
C THR A 272 -19.79 15.05 -0.56
N LYS A 273 -21.01 15.22 -0.01
CA LYS A 273 -21.90 14.11 0.32
C LYS A 273 -22.27 13.28 -0.91
N LEU A 274 -22.56 13.93 -2.03
CA LEU A 274 -22.90 13.22 -3.27
C LEU A 274 -21.71 12.40 -3.78
N GLY A 275 -20.49 12.96 -3.79
CA GLY A 275 -19.29 12.22 -4.23
C GLY A 275 -19.02 10.99 -3.37
N ASN A 276 -19.08 11.13 -2.04
CA ASN A 276 -18.94 9.98 -1.13
C ASN A 276 -20.06 8.95 -1.30
N ALA A 277 -21.31 9.38 -1.51
CA ALA A 277 -22.43 8.48 -1.78
C ALA A 277 -22.23 7.71 -3.11
N MET A 278 -21.73 8.38 -4.15
CA MET A 278 -21.40 7.72 -5.43
C MET A 278 -20.35 6.63 -5.24
N ASN A 279 -19.28 6.91 -4.48
CA ASN A 279 -18.25 5.93 -4.14
C ASN A 279 -18.85 4.70 -3.41
N LEU A 280 -19.64 4.93 -2.36
CA LEU A 280 -20.22 3.85 -1.55
C LEU A 280 -21.27 3.01 -2.29
N LEU A 281 -21.79 3.49 -3.42
CA LEU A 281 -22.78 2.79 -4.25
C LEU A 281 -22.17 2.11 -5.48
N MET A 282 -20.84 2.18 -5.66
CA MET A 282 -20.15 1.41 -6.68
C MET A 282 -20.14 -0.08 -6.33
N SER A 283 -19.95 -0.92 -7.34
CA SER A 283 -19.81 -2.37 -7.11
C SER A 283 -18.47 -2.71 -6.48
N GLY A 284 -18.43 -3.85 -5.77
CA GLY A 284 -17.22 -4.32 -5.09
C GLY A 284 -17.15 -3.91 -3.62
N SER A 285 -15.94 -3.77 -3.10
CA SER A 285 -15.64 -3.38 -1.71
C SER A 285 -15.26 -1.90 -1.67
N ALA A 286 -16.22 -1.01 -1.43
CA ALA A 286 -15.96 0.42 -1.38
C ALA A 286 -15.13 0.80 -0.13
N PHE A 287 -14.05 1.53 -0.36
CA PHE A 287 -13.20 2.07 0.70
C PHE A 287 -13.59 3.51 1.04
N LEU A 288 -13.76 3.78 2.31
CA LEU A 288 -14.01 5.12 2.85
C LEU A 288 -12.78 5.56 3.66
N TYR A 289 -12.17 6.67 3.25
CA TYR A 289 -11.09 7.25 4.04
C TYR A 289 -11.65 7.87 5.32
N TYR A 290 -11.07 7.54 6.48
CA TYR A 290 -11.57 8.04 7.76
C TYR A 290 -11.67 9.57 7.78
N GLY A 291 -12.72 10.09 8.40
CA GLY A 291 -13.01 11.52 8.48
C GLY A 291 -13.73 12.11 7.28
N GLU A 292 -13.87 11.38 6.16
CA GLU A 292 -14.70 11.81 5.03
C GLU A 292 -16.18 11.94 5.45
N GLU A 293 -16.66 11.03 6.31
CA GLU A 293 -18.01 11.05 6.91
C GLU A 293 -18.25 12.27 7.81
N LEU A 294 -17.19 12.89 8.34
CA LEU A 294 -17.25 14.12 9.13
C LEU A 294 -17.01 15.39 8.27
N GLY A 295 -16.65 15.22 6.99
CA GLY A 295 -16.26 16.32 6.15
C GLY A 295 -14.93 16.98 6.55
N MET A 296 -14.01 16.19 7.12
CA MET A 296 -12.65 16.66 7.43
C MET A 296 -11.98 17.20 6.16
N LYS A 297 -11.19 18.26 6.34
CA LYS A 297 -10.39 18.85 5.25
C LYS A 297 -8.91 18.61 5.47
N GLY A 298 -8.18 18.51 4.38
CA GLY A 298 -6.73 18.37 4.40
C GLY A 298 -6.16 18.33 2.99
N SER A 299 -5.15 19.14 2.73
CA SER A 299 -4.48 19.24 1.43
C SER A 299 -3.09 19.82 1.58
N GLY A 300 -2.32 19.83 0.49
CA GLY A 300 -0.97 20.38 0.46
C GLY A 300 0.03 19.41 1.08
N LYS A 301 0.56 19.77 2.25
CA LYS A 301 1.51 18.90 2.95
C LYS A 301 0.87 17.56 3.34
N ASP A 302 1.68 16.53 3.35
CA ASP A 302 1.23 15.16 3.63
C ASP A 302 0.54 15.02 4.98
N GLU A 303 1.09 15.62 6.01
CA GLU A 303 0.56 15.57 7.37
C GLU A 303 -0.87 16.13 7.47
N ASN A 304 -1.20 17.13 6.64
CA ASN A 304 -2.54 17.73 6.63
C ASN A 304 -3.62 16.74 6.14
N LYS A 305 -3.26 15.79 5.27
CA LYS A 305 -4.16 14.76 4.76
C LYS A 305 -4.38 13.65 5.78
N ARG A 306 -3.43 13.47 6.72
CA ARG A 306 -3.32 12.39 7.70
C ARG A 306 -3.58 12.86 9.13
N ALA A 307 -4.25 14.01 9.30
CA ALA A 307 -4.61 14.54 10.62
C ALA A 307 -5.46 13.52 11.41
N PRO A 308 -5.30 13.44 12.74
CA PRO A 308 -6.06 12.53 13.58
C PRO A 308 -7.57 12.68 13.41
N MET A 309 -8.31 11.59 13.65
CA MET A 309 -9.78 11.61 13.68
C MET A 309 -10.28 12.50 14.81
N TYR A 310 -11.31 13.28 14.54
CA TYR A 310 -12.00 14.05 15.57
C TYR A 310 -13.06 13.19 16.25
N TRP A 311 -12.84 12.83 17.51
CA TRP A 311 -13.75 11.99 18.29
C TRP A 311 -14.75 12.82 19.12
N SER A 312 -14.45 14.07 19.39
CA SER A 312 -15.32 15.01 20.12
C SER A 312 -15.20 16.44 19.57
N THR A 313 -16.01 17.35 20.14
CA THR A 313 -15.92 18.80 19.86
C THR A 313 -14.92 19.51 20.77
N ASP A 314 -14.32 18.80 21.70
CA ASP A 314 -13.34 19.34 22.63
C ASP A 314 -11.93 19.31 21.98
N ALA A 315 -11.17 20.39 22.16
CA ALA A 315 -9.90 20.58 21.48
C ALA A 315 -8.75 19.67 21.98
N GLU A 316 -9.02 18.83 22.96
CA GLU A 316 -8.05 17.93 23.61
C GLU A 316 -8.23 16.44 23.23
N ASP A 317 -9.20 16.11 22.35
CA ASP A 317 -9.48 14.74 21.90
C ASP A 317 -8.91 14.46 20.49
#